data_d89989fef168c8c5fbee1de9819a56d6
#
_entry.id   d89989fef168c8c5fbee1de9819a56d6
#
_cell.length_a   1.000
_cell.length_b   1.000
_cell.length_c   1.000
_cell.angle_alpha   90.00
_cell.angle_beta   90.00
_cell.angle_gamma   90.00
#
_symmetry.space_group_name_H-M   'P 1'
#
loop_
_entity.id
_entity.type
_entity.pdbx_description
1 polymer ?
#
loop_
_entity_poly.entity_id
_entity_poly.type
_entity_poly.pdbx_seq_one_letter_code
_entity_poly.pdbx_strand_id
1 'polypeptide(L)'
;MKAREVMNADVIAVGPDASVLDAARLMVERNVSGVLVIDGGTLVGVITEGDLLRRNELGTMKRRSRWVELLVGSGALAEDYVKAAGRKVHEVMTPGVLTVAEGTELDAVVQIMESNQIKRVPVTVGKAVIGMITRGDLVRAFISAATKTATPLDDDGIWQRVFDELKTERWAPGGIDISVKGGVVTLKGAVLDERQISALTVMAENIPGVTRVNNEVIWIEPASGLVVPVADQPEQRT
;
A
#
# COMPACT_ATOMS: atom_id res chain seq x y z
N MET A 1 3.14 11.33 -7.80
CA MET A 1 4.47 10.67 -7.59
C MET A 1 4.60 9.51 -8.55
N LYS A 2 5.79 9.37 -9.15
CA LYS A 2 6.06 8.31 -10.14
C LYS A 2 6.93 7.21 -9.54
N ALA A 3 6.89 6.02 -10.13
CA ALA A 3 7.66 4.85 -9.72
C ALA A 3 9.15 5.16 -9.55
N ARG A 4 9.74 5.91 -10.48
CA ARG A 4 11.15 6.34 -10.43
C ARG A 4 11.52 7.15 -9.18
N GLU A 5 10.58 7.92 -8.64
CA GLU A 5 10.83 8.80 -7.49
C GLU A 5 10.88 8.03 -6.16
N VAL A 6 10.32 6.81 -6.16
CA VAL A 6 10.12 6.00 -4.96
C VAL A 6 10.96 4.72 -4.98
N MET A 7 11.35 4.23 -6.16
CA MET A 7 12.09 2.98 -6.30
C MET A 7 13.47 3.03 -5.61
N ASN A 8 13.89 1.87 -5.12
CA ASN A 8 15.30 1.63 -4.81
C ASN A 8 16.02 1.21 -6.11
N ALA A 9 17.05 1.95 -6.50
CA ALA A 9 17.84 1.68 -7.70
C ALA A 9 18.90 0.57 -7.51
N ASP A 10 19.17 0.13 -6.25
CA ASP A 10 20.07 -0.99 -5.98
C ASP A 10 19.37 -2.31 -6.31
N VAL A 11 19.51 -2.75 -7.55
CA VAL A 11 18.90 -3.98 -8.07
C VAL A 11 19.72 -5.18 -7.62
N ILE A 12 19.16 -5.97 -6.70
CA ILE A 12 19.78 -7.19 -6.21
C ILE A 12 19.25 -8.36 -7.04
N ALA A 13 20.15 -9.04 -7.75
CA ALA A 13 19.80 -10.11 -8.67
C ALA A 13 20.79 -11.28 -8.64
N VAL A 14 20.30 -12.44 -9.08
CA VAL A 14 21.10 -13.66 -9.32
C VAL A 14 20.81 -14.20 -10.72
N GLY A 15 21.70 -15.04 -11.24
CA GLY A 15 21.43 -15.79 -12.47
C GLY A 15 20.52 -16.99 -12.22
N PRO A 16 19.84 -17.51 -13.27
CA PRO A 16 18.94 -18.67 -13.15
C PRO A 16 19.69 -19.96 -12.71
N ASP A 17 20.95 -20.09 -13.06
CA ASP A 17 21.78 -21.25 -12.70
C ASP A 17 22.48 -21.12 -11.34
N ALA A 18 22.37 -20.01 -10.67
CA ALA A 18 22.87 -19.82 -9.32
C ALA A 18 22.26 -20.85 -8.35
N SER A 19 22.97 -21.18 -7.26
CA SER A 19 22.38 -22.04 -6.26
C SER A 19 21.34 -21.32 -5.43
N VAL A 20 20.31 -22.03 -4.99
CA VAL A 20 19.31 -21.50 -4.06
C VAL A 20 19.97 -21.03 -2.76
N LEU A 21 21.04 -21.70 -2.32
CA LEU A 21 21.79 -21.31 -1.12
C LEU A 21 22.50 -19.95 -1.30
N ASP A 22 23.05 -19.66 -2.48
CA ASP A 22 23.70 -18.38 -2.75
C ASP A 22 22.66 -17.25 -2.82
N ALA A 23 21.50 -17.51 -3.42
CA ALA A 23 20.39 -16.58 -3.39
C ALA A 23 19.91 -16.28 -1.95
N ALA A 24 19.82 -17.33 -1.10
CA ALA A 24 19.47 -17.18 0.30
C ALA A 24 20.51 -16.36 1.09
N ARG A 25 21.81 -16.62 0.88
CA ARG A 25 22.91 -15.85 1.49
C ARG A 25 22.84 -14.39 1.08
N LEU A 26 22.64 -14.12 -0.20
CA LEU A 26 22.51 -12.76 -0.72
C LEU A 26 21.32 -12.02 -0.10
N MET A 27 20.18 -12.70 0.11
CA MET A 27 19.03 -12.11 0.81
C MET A 27 19.38 -11.70 2.24
N VAL A 28 20.10 -12.56 2.97
CA VAL A 28 20.51 -12.27 4.36
C VAL A 28 21.55 -11.14 4.39
N GLU A 29 22.58 -11.19 3.56
CA GLU A 29 23.66 -10.20 3.51
C GLU A 29 23.16 -8.81 3.13
N ARG A 30 22.19 -8.74 2.20
CA ARG A 30 21.61 -7.48 1.73
C ARG A 30 20.35 -7.07 2.49
N ASN A 31 19.94 -7.87 3.47
CA ASN A 31 18.71 -7.65 4.27
C ASN A 31 17.47 -7.43 3.40
N VAL A 32 17.28 -8.30 2.41
CA VAL A 32 16.14 -8.26 1.48
C VAL A 32 15.36 -9.56 1.52
N SER A 33 14.05 -9.47 1.38
CA SER A 33 13.15 -10.64 1.41
C SER A 33 12.92 -11.28 0.03
N GLY A 34 13.78 -10.98 -0.95
CA GLY A 34 13.79 -11.62 -2.26
C GLY A 34 14.69 -10.91 -3.24
N VAL A 35 15.19 -11.66 -4.21
CA VAL A 35 16.10 -11.21 -5.27
C VAL A 35 15.51 -11.48 -6.64
N LEU A 36 15.85 -10.66 -7.60
CA LEU A 36 15.46 -10.86 -9.00
C LEU A 36 16.30 -11.95 -9.65
N VAL A 37 15.73 -12.63 -10.61
CA VAL A 37 16.46 -13.57 -11.44
C VAL A 37 16.60 -12.98 -12.83
N ILE A 38 17.84 -12.69 -13.21
CA ILE A 38 18.17 -12.03 -14.48
C ILE A 38 19.05 -12.96 -15.30
N ASP A 39 18.63 -13.19 -16.55
CA ASP A 39 19.38 -13.96 -17.53
C ASP A 39 19.71 -13.08 -18.74
N GLY A 40 21.02 -12.93 -19.04
CA GLY A 40 21.45 -12.11 -20.16
C GLY A 40 20.89 -10.67 -20.18
N GLY A 41 20.67 -10.07 -18.99
CA GLY A 41 20.07 -8.74 -18.83
C GLY A 41 18.54 -8.71 -18.88
N THR A 42 17.89 -9.87 -19.03
CA THR A 42 16.42 -9.98 -19.06
C THR A 42 15.91 -10.53 -17.73
N LEU A 43 14.86 -9.93 -17.18
CA LEU A 43 14.17 -10.43 -16.00
C LEU A 43 13.40 -11.70 -16.36
N VAL A 44 13.78 -12.83 -15.74
CA VAL A 44 13.15 -14.13 -15.99
C VAL A 44 12.37 -14.66 -14.79
N GLY A 45 12.61 -14.12 -13.59
CA GLY A 45 11.90 -14.57 -12.40
C GLY A 45 12.24 -13.76 -11.16
N VAL A 46 11.67 -14.19 -10.04
CA VAL A 46 11.98 -13.71 -8.69
C VAL A 46 12.05 -14.90 -7.74
N ILE A 47 12.98 -14.89 -6.81
CA ILE A 47 13.04 -15.85 -5.69
C ILE A 47 12.89 -15.06 -4.39
N THR A 48 12.04 -15.57 -3.48
CA THR A 48 11.66 -14.86 -2.26
C THR A 48 11.82 -15.75 -1.02
N GLU A 49 11.77 -15.15 0.17
CA GLU A 49 11.69 -15.90 1.44
C GLU A 49 10.57 -16.95 1.42
N GLY A 50 9.41 -16.63 0.83
CA GLY A 50 8.28 -17.55 0.73
C GLY A 50 8.61 -18.83 -0.03
N ASP A 51 9.50 -18.76 -1.03
CA ASP A 51 9.98 -19.90 -1.79
C ASP A 51 10.98 -20.72 -0.95
N LEU A 52 11.80 -20.04 -0.14
CA LEU A 52 12.79 -20.66 0.73
C LEU A 52 12.19 -21.32 1.98
N LEU A 53 11.12 -20.72 2.53
CA LEU A 53 10.46 -21.26 3.73
C LEU A 53 9.66 -22.54 3.49
N ARG A 54 9.41 -22.93 2.24
CA ARG A 54 8.64 -24.13 1.86
C ARG A 54 9.53 -25.26 1.38
N ARG A 55 10.67 -25.45 2.03
CA ARG A 55 11.68 -26.38 1.58
C ARG A 55 11.78 -27.62 2.46
N ASN A 56 12.25 -28.73 1.83
CA ASN A 56 12.48 -30.00 2.51
C ASN A 56 13.48 -29.88 3.65
N GLU A 57 14.52 -29.06 3.48
CA GLU A 57 15.59 -28.88 4.46
C GLU A 57 15.09 -28.29 5.78
N LEU A 58 14.00 -27.53 5.74
CA LEU A 58 13.36 -26.96 6.92
C LEU A 58 12.23 -27.83 7.48
N GLY A 59 11.86 -28.92 6.79
CA GLY A 59 10.71 -29.75 7.17
C GLY A 59 9.37 -29.03 7.03
N THR A 60 9.35 -27.86 6.36
CA THR A 60 8.19 -26.96 6.25
C THR A 60 7.42 -27.11 4.94
N MET A 61 7.69 -28.18 4.20
CA MET A 61 6.98 -28.46 2.96
C MET A 61 5.47 -28.53 3.21
N LYS A 62 4.71 -27.70 2.50
CA LYS A 62 3.26 -27.68 2.60
C LYS A 62 2.68 -28.93 1.94
N ARG A 63 2.41 -29.97 2.74
CA ARG A 63 1.68 -31.13 2.25
C ARG A 63 0.23 -30.72 1.98
N ARG A 64 -0.24 -30.98 0.76
CA ARG A 64 -1.67 -30.81 0.45
C ARG A 64 -2.47 -31.86 1.23
N SER A 65 -3.72 -31.55 1.56
CA SER A 65 -4.63 -32.54 2.14
C SER A 65 -4.77 -33.72 1.15
N ARG A 66 -4.85 -34.96 1.65
CA ARG A 66 -5.02 -36.19 0.84
C ARG A 66 -6.16 -36.10 -0.17
N TRP A 67 -7.22 -35.38 0.17
CA TRP A 67 -8.35 -35.12 -0.73
C TRP A 67 -7.98 -34.21 -1.90
N VAL A 68 -7.12 -33.22 -1.68
CA VAL A 68 -6.61 -32.31 -2.72
C VAL A 68 -5.60 -33.03 -3.60
N GLU A 69 -4.78 -33.93 -3.04
CA GLU A 69 -3.82 -34.75 -3.80
C GLU A 69 -4.51 -35.68 -4.80
N LEU A 70 -5.72 -36.19 -4.48
CA LEU A 70 -6.52 -36.99 -5.39
C LEU A 70 -7.13 -36.22 -6.55
N LEU A 71 -7.33 -34.90 -6.39
CA LEU A 71 -7.87 -34.00 -7.41
C LEU A 71 -6.80 -33.32 -8.27
N VAL A 72 -5.56 -33.31 -7.77
CA VAL A 72 -4.42 -32.68 -8.43
C VAL A 72 -3.64 -33.78 -9.16
N GLY A 73 -3.44 -33.60 -10.47
CA GLY A 73 -2.69 -34.56 -11.28
C GLY A 73 -1.24 -34.70 -10.82
N SER A 74 -0.62 -35.85 -11.14
CA SER A 74 0.78 -36.18 -10.79
C SER A 74 1.80 -35.13 -11.23
N GLY A 75 1.52 -34.38 -12.31
CA GLY A 75 2.38 -33.26 -12.79
C GLY A 75 2.51 -32.15 -11.78
N ALA A 76 1.40 -31.69 -11.18
CA ALA A 76 1.45 -30.62 -10.19
C ALA A 76 2.11 -31.07 -8.87
N LEU A 77 2.02 -32.35 -8.50
CA LEU A 77 2.77 -32.89 -7.36
C LEU A 77 4.28 -32.94 -7.65
N ALA A 78 4.67 -33.26 -8.89
CA ALA A 78 6.07 -33.22 -9.32
C ALA A 78 6.63 -31.78 -9.31
N GLU A 79 5.85 -30.80 -9.77
CA GLU A 79 6.25 -29.37 -9.69
C GLU A 79 6.41 -28.91 -8.23
N ASP A 80 5.48 -29.28 -7.34
CA ASP A 80 5.59 -28.97 -5.90
C ASP A 80 6.88 -29.59 -5.31
N TYR A 81 7.24 -30.81 -5.74
CA TYR A 81 8.47 -31.46 -5.31
C TYR A 81 9.72 -30.75 -5.82
N VAL A 82 9.77 -30.37 -7.10
CA VAL A 82 10.87 -29.60 -7.68
C VAL A 82 11.06 -28.29 -6.95
N LYS A 83 9.98 -27.54 -6.68
CA LYS A 83 10.04 -26.31 -5.89
C LYS A 83 10.55 -26.53 -4.46
N ALA A 84 10.21 -27.64 -3.84
CA ALA A 84 10.63 -27.93 -2.46
C ALA A 84 12.06 -28.50 -2.34
N ALA A 85 12.57 -29.16 -3.37
CA ALA A 85 13.86 -29.87 -3.36
C ALA A 85 14.90 -29.33 -4.36
N GLY A 86 14.51 -28.42 -5.25
CA GLY A 86 15.35 -27.84 -6.28
C GLY A 86 16.58 -27.14 -5.70
N ARG A 87 17.72 -27.27 -6.37
CA ARG A 87 19.00 -26.70 -5.93
C ARG A 87 19.39 -25.44 -6.69
N LYS A 88 18.85 -25.28 -7.90
CA LYS A 88 19.09 -24.11 -8.76
C LYS A 88 17.93 -23.12 -8.66
N VAL A 89 18.23 -21.85 -8.83
CA VAL A 89 17.27 -20.77 -8.72
C VAL A 89 16.12 -20.92 -9.72
N HIS A 90 16.39 -21.30 -10.98
CA HIS A 90 15.35 -21.48 -12.00
C HIS A 90 14.34 -22.59 -11.66
N GLU A 91 14.72 -23.58 -10.84
CA GLU A 91 13.84 -24.67 -10.39
C GLU A 91 12.83 -24.21 -9.34
N VAL A 92 13.16 -23.13 -8.59
CA VAL A 92 12.41 -22.68 -7.41
C VAL A 92 11.75 -21.32 -7.63
N MET A 93 12.33 -20.46 -8.49
CA MET A 93 11.84 -19.10 -8.76
C MET A 93 10.38 -19.08 -9.21
N THR A 94 9.73 -17.95 -9.02
CA THR A 94 8.46 -17.62 -9.64
C THR A 94 8.74 -16.88 -10.95
N PRO A 95 8.40 -17.47 -12.12
CA PRO A 95 8.52 -16.80 -13.42
C PRO A 95 7.39 -15.79 -13.64
N GLY A 96 7.46 -15.03 -14.75
CA GLY A 96 6.37 -14.12 -15.15
C GLY A 96 6.16 -12.95 -14.21
N VAL A 97 7.25 -12.34 -13.76
CA VAL A 97 7.24 -11.22 -12.80
C VAL A 97 6.53 -10.01 -13.39
N LEU A 98 5.53 -9.50 -12.69
CA LEU A 98 4.89 -8.24 -13.04
C LEU A 98 5.87 -7.08 -12.83
N THR A 99 5.96 -6.18 -13.79
CA THR A 99 6.83 -5.00 -13.76
C THR A 99 6.04 -3.74 -14.03
N VAL A 100 6.60 -2.59 -13.67
CA VAL A 100 6.05 -1.28 -14.00
C VAL A 100 7.10 -0.44 -14.72
N ALA A 101 6.65 0.48 -15.57
CA ALA A 101 7.55 1.46 -16.18
C ALA A 101 7.95 2.53 -15.16
N GLU A 102 9.10 3.17 -15.36
CA GLU A 102 9.62 4.24 -14.47
C GLU A 102 8.64 5.42 -14.31
N GLY A 103 7.84 5.69 -15.34
CA GLY A 103 6.86 6.77 -15.36
C GLY A 103 5.49 6.42 -14.78
N THR A 104 5.27 5.18 -14.32
CA THR A 104 3.99 4.75 -13.75
C THR A 104 3.67 5.54 -12.49
N GLU A 105 2.44 6.04 -12.38
CA GLU A 105 2.00 6.75 -11.18
C GLU A 105 1.92 5.80 -9.98
N LEU A 106 2.18 6.34 -8.78
CA LEU A 106 2.34 5.53 -7.57
C LEU A 106 1.04 4.82 -7.15
N ASP A 107 -0.12 5.42 -7.38
CA ASP A 107 -1.42 4.81 -7.16
C ASP A 107 -1.63 3.55 -8.01
N ALA A 108 -1.23 3.60 -9.29
CA ALA A 108 -1.27 2.45 -10.17
C ALA A 108 -0.30 1.34 -9.70
N VAL A 109 0.88 1.71 -9.18
CA VAL A 109 1.80 0.73 -8.57
C VAL A 109 1.17 0.04 -7.37
N VAL A 110 0.52 0.81 -6.49
CA VAL A 110 -0.19 0.27 -5.30
C VAL A 110 -1.32 -0.67 -5.75
N GLN A 111 -2.15 -0.28 -6.72
CA GLN A 111 -3.21 -1.13 -7.26
C GLN A 111 -2.69 -2.45 -7.83
N ILE A 112 -1.57 -2.43 -8.56
CA ILE A 112 -0.94 -3.65 -9.08
C ILE A 112 -0.50 -4.55 -7.93
N MET A 113 0.13 -3.99 -6.89
CA MET A 113 0.59 -4.77 -5.74
C MET A 113 -0.56 -5.39 -4.95
N GLU A 114 -1.65 -4.67 -4.77
CA GLU A 114 -2.84 -5.14 -4.03
C GLU A 114 -3.63 -6.18 -4.83
N SER A 115 -3.96 -5.89 -6.09
CA SER A 115 -4.74 -6.78 -6.94
C SER A 115 -4.07 -8.12 -7.19
N ASN A 116 -2.73 -8.13 -7.23
CA ASN A 116 -1.95 -9.35 -7.44
C ASN A 116 -1.37 -9.94 -6.14
N GLN A 117 -1.68 -9.35 -4.98
CA GLN A 117 -1.20 -9.77 -3.65
C GLN A 117 0.33 -9.87 -3.57
N ILE A 118 1.05 -9.02 -4.30
CA ILE A 118 2.52 -8.96 -4.32
C ILE A 118 3.05 -7.86 -3.39
N LYS A 119 4.25 -8.06 -2.87
CA LYS A 119 4.90 -7.16 -1.91
C LYS A 119 5.99 -6.29 -2.54
N ARG A 120 6.30 -6.53 -3.81
CA ARG A 120 7.36 -5.86 -4.56
C ARG A 120 7.07 -5.87 -6.06
N VAL A 121 7.53 -4.85 -6.75
CA VAL A 121 7.38 -4.69 -8.19
C VAL A 121 8.69 -4.14 -8.77
N PRO A 122 9.33 -4.83 -9.72
CA PRO A 122 10.48 -4.29 -10.45
C PRO A 122 10.05 -3.12 -11.34
N VAL A 123 10.91 -2.11 -11.40
CA VAL A 123 10.74 -0.96 -12.29
C VAL A 123 11.65 -1.13 -13.50
N THR A 124 11.09 -0.92 -14.70
CA THR A 124 11.81 -1.18 -15.95
C THR A 124 11.82 0.03 -16.88
N VAL A 125 12.87 0.08 -17.70
CA VAL A 125 12.93 0.91 -18.94
C VAL A 125 13.19 -0.06 -20.09
N GLY A 126 12.20 -0.20 -20.96
CA GLY A 126 12.20 -1.26 -21.96
C GLY A 126 12.27 -2.65 -21.31
N LYS A 127 13.32 -3.42 -21.59
CA LYS A 127 13.56 -4.75 -20.97
C LYS A 127 14.48 -4.72 -19.75
N ALA A 128 15.15 -3.58 -19.50
CA ALA A 128 16.12 -3.46 -18.43
C ALA A 128 15.41 -3.12 -17.10
N VAL A 129 15.75 -3.85 -16.05
CA VAL A 129 15.34 -3.50 -14.68
C VAL A 129 16.24 -2.39 -14.16
N ILE A 130 15.65 -1.29 -13.72
CA ILE A 130 16.35 -0.11 -13.20
C ILE A 130 16.15 0.12 -11.71
N GLY A 131 15.24 -0.62 -11.11
CA GLY A 131 14.94 -0.51 -9.69
C GLY A 131 13.87 -1.48 -9.24
N MET A 132 13.54 -1.39 -7.95
CA MET A 132 12.51 -2.17 -7.27
C MET A 132 11.70 -1.26 -6.37
N ILE A 133 10.39 -1.45 -6.33
CA ILE A 133 9.50 -0.85 -5.33
C ILE A 133 8.99 -1.94 -4.41
N THR A 134 9.11 -1.74 -3.11
CA THR A 134 8.57 -2.60 -2.06
C THR A 134 7.52 -1.85 -1.25
N ARG A 135 6.74 -2.55 -0.40
CA ARG A 135 5.84 -1.90 0.56
C ARG A 135 6.57 -0.94 1.49
N GLY A 136 7.83 -1.25 1.86
CA GLY A 136 8.65 -0.37 2.68
C GLY A 136 8.98 0.95 1.98
N ASP A 137 9.16 0.93 0.65
CA ASP A 137 9.40 2.15 -0.13
C ASP A 137 8.14 3.03 -0.18
N LEU A 138 6.95 2.41 -0.29
CA LEU A 138 5.67 3.12 -0.22
C LEU A 138 5.47 3.80 1.13
N VAL A 139 5.83 3.13 2.24
CA VAL A 139 5.77 3.73 3.59
C VAL A 139 6.76 4.90 3.70
N ARG A 140 7.98 4.77 3.17
CA ARG A 140 8.94 5.90 3.12
C ARG A 140 8.42 7.07 2.29
N ALA A 141 7.79 6.80 1.16
CA ALA A 141 7.17 7.83 0.32
C ALA A 141 6.04 8.55 1.06
N PHE A 142 5.20 7.80 1.81
CA PHE A 142 4.17 8.38 2.67
C PHE A 142 4.76 9.31 3.72
N ILE A 143 5.78 8.88 4.47
CA ILE A 143 6.46 9.72 5.47
C ILE A 143 6.99 10.99 4.82
N SER A 144 7.68 10.87 3.67
CA SER A 144 8.22 12.02 2.95
C SER A 144 7.14 12.99 2.46
N ALA A 145 5.99 12.48 2.06
CA ALA A 145 4.86 13.30 1.64
C ALA A 145 4.19 14.00 2.84
N ALA A 146 3.99 13.25 3.94
CA ALA A 146 3.38 13.78 5.17
C ALA A 146 4.25 14.83 5.88
N THR A 147 5.58 14.74 5.74
CA THR A 147 6.52 15.71 6.33
C THR A 147 6.74 16.95 5.47
N LYS A 148 6.27 16.97 4.23
CA LYS A 148 6.25 18.19 3.41
C LYS A 148 5.20 19.12 4.01
N THR A 149 5.65 20.04 4.87
CA THR A 149 4.81 21.07 5.46
C THR A 149 4.24 21.91 4.31
N ALA A 150 2.98 21.76 4.00
CA ALA A 150 2.30 22.66 3.07
C ALA A 150 2.29 24.06 3.70
N THR A 151 2.51 25.10 2.90
CA THR A 151 2.42 26.48 3.38
C THR A 151 1.02 26.68 4.00
N PRO A 152 0.92 27.14 5.26
CA PRO A 152 -0.38 27.41 5.87
C PRO A 152 -1.19 28.37 5.00
N LEU A 153 -2.44 28.04 4.79
CA LEU A 153 -3.41 28.90 4.11
C LEU A 153 -3.93 29.96 5.08
N ASP A 154 -4.37 31.09 4.56
CA ASP A 154 -5.19 32.05 5.30
C ASP A 154 -6.64 31.56 5.45
N ASP A 155 -7.46 32.26 6.19
CA ASP A 155 -8.84 31.85 6.49
C ASP A 155 -9.68 31.66 5.21
N ASP A 156 -9.50 32.50 4.20
CA ASP A 156 -10.21 32.40 2.92
C ASP A 156 -9.72 31.15 2.13
N GLY A 157 -8.44 30.91 2.12
CA GLY A 157 -7.86 29.72 1.50
C GLY A 157 -8.27 28.43 2.20
N ILE A 158 -8.35 28.42 3.53
CA ILE A 158 -8.87 27.30 4.31
C ILE A 158 -10.34 27.05 3.96
N TRP A 159 -11.17 28.09 3.99
CA TRP A 159 -12.58 27.98 3.65
C TRP A 159 -12.78 27.37 2.25
N GLN A 160 -12.08 27.92 1.26
CA GLN A 160 -12.17 27.44 -0.11
C GLN A 160 -11.77 25.96 -0.23
N ARG A 161 -10.71 25.57 0.48
CA ARG A 161 -10.23 24.18 0.46
C ARG A 161 -11.21 23.21 1.11
N VAL A 162 -11.78 23.56 2.28
CA VAL A 162 -12.84 22.77 2.93
C VAL A 162 -14.03 22.59 1.99
N PHE A 163 -14.45 23.67 1.35
CA PHE A 163 -15.60 23.67 0.43
C PHE A 163 -15.37 22.80 -0.81
N ASP A 164 -14.18 22.88 -1.41
CA ASP A 164 -13.82 22.09 -2.58
C ASP A 164 -13.71 20.59 -2.24
N GLU A 165 -13.16 20.25 -1.08
CA GLU A 165 -13.10 18.87 -0.60
C GLU A 165 -14.50 18.29 -0.36
N LEU A 166 -15.39 19.05 0.29
CA LEU A 166 -16.79 18.64 0.48
C LEU A 166 -17.52 18.37 -0.84
N LYS A 167 -17.19 19.11 -1.91
CA LYS A 167 -17.79 18.89 -3.22
C LYS A 167 -17.28 17.67 -3.95
N THR A 168 -16.04 17.29 -3.71
CA THR A 168 -15.38 16.17 -4.40
C THR A 168 -15.63 14.83 -3.71
N GLU A 169 -15.81 14.83 -2.41
CA GLU A 169 -15.98 13.64 -1.62
C GLU A 169 -17.40 13.06 -1.73
N ARG A 170 -17.51 11.83 -2.18
CA ARG A 170 -18.80 11.13 -2.39
C ARG A 170 -19.57 10.84 -1.10
N TRP A 171 -18.88 10.81 0.02
CA TRP A 171 -19.47 10.58 1.35
C TRP A 171 -19.92 11.89 2.01
N ALA A 172 -19.47 13.05 1.52
CA ALA A 172 -19.75 14.33 2.14
C ALA A 172 -21.26 14.66 2.15
N PRO A 173 -21.80 15.08 3.30
CA PRO A 173 -23.19 15.49 3.38
C PRO A 173 -23.41 16.81 2.66
N GLY A 174 -24.60 16.99 2.12
CA GLY A 174 -25.03 18.30 1.63
C GLY A 174 -25.44 19.23 2.78
N GLY A 175 -25.29 20.54 2.58
CA GLY A 175 -25.83 21.55 3.51
C GLY A 175 -24.99 21.77 4.77
N ILE A 176 -23.68 21.53 4.69
CA ILE A 176 -22.75 21.91 5.76
C ILE A 176 -22.37 23.38 5.58
N ASP A 177 -22.61 24.17 6.60
CA ASP A 177 -22.16 25.56 6.73
C ASP A 177 -20.73 25.57 7.29
N ILE A 178 -19.88 26.39 6.65
CA ILE A 178 -18.45 26.46 6.94
C ILE A 178 -18.11 27.89 7.32
N SER A 179 -17.50 28.09 8.48
CA SER A 179 -16.88 29.38 8.82
C SER A 179 -15.44 29.15 9.33
N VAL A 180 -14.55 30.08 8.97
CA VAL A 180 -13.13 30.03 9.35
C VAL A 180 -12.76 31.37 9.99
N LYS A 181 -12.07 31.30 11.12
CA LYS A 181 -11.57 32.50 11.81
C LYS A 181 -10.28 32.20 12.56
N GLY A 182 -9.19 32.83 12.14
CA GLY A 182 -7.86 32.65 12.75
C GLY A 182 -7.38 31.20 12.70
N GLY A 183 -7.63 30.49 11.59
CA GLY A 183 -7.31 29.06 11.42
C GLY A 183 -8.26 28.11 12.16
N VAL A 184 -9.29 28.60 12.84
CA VAL A 184 -10.32 27.78 13.49
C VAL A 184 -11.47 27.55 12.50
N VAL A 185 -11.69 26.32 12.11
CA VAL A 185 -12.81 25.91 11.24
C VAL A 185 -13.99 25.51 12.11
N THR A 186 -15.16 26.11 11.84
CA THR A 186 -16.42 25.70 12.47
C THR A 186 -17.32 25.11 11.38
N LEU A 187 -17.82 23.90 11.63
CA LEU A 187 -18.73 23.17 10.74
C LEU A 187 -20.09 23.04 11.41
N LYS A 188 -21.16 23.43 10.72
CA LYS A 188 -22.55 23.32 11.21
C LYS A 188 -23.41 22.65 10.17
N GLY A 189 -24.42 21.91 10.61
CA GLY A 189 -25.37 21.26 9.72
C GLY A 189 -25.92 19.99 10.34
N ALA A 190 -26.49 19.14 9.50
CA ALA A 190 -27.05 17.87 9.93
C ALA A 190 -26.61 16.75 9.01
N VAL A 191 -26.36 15.57 9.58
CA VAL A 191 -26.00 14.34 8.86
C VAL A 191 -26.99 13.22 9.21
N LEU A 192 -27.12 12.26 8.30
CA LEU A 192 -27.94 11.06 8.49
C LEU A 192 -27.10 9.81 8.86
N ASP A 193 -25.79 9.95 8.90
CA ASP A 193 -24.86 8.89 9.33
C ASP A 193 -23.82 9.50 10.26
N GLU A 194 -23.76 9.02 11.49
CA GLU A 194 -22.86 9.51 12.54
C GLU A 194 -21.37 9.52 12.10
N ARG A 195 -20.97 8.55 11.28
CA ARG A 195 -19.61 8.43 10.77
C ARG A 195 -19.16 9.63 9.94
N GLN A 196 -20.10 10.37 9.34
CA GLN A 196 -19.80 11.59 8.59
C GLN A 196 -19.27 12.72 9.50
N ILE A 197 -19.63 12.74 10.77
CA ILE A 197 -19.14 13.75 11.73
C ILE A 197 -17.64 13.62 11.92
N SER A 198 -17.16 12.41 12.20
CA SER A 198 -15.72 12.15 12.34
C SER A 198 -14.96 12.42 11.03
N ALA A 199 -15.53 12.03 9.90
CA ALA A 199 -14.94 12.27 8.59
C ALA A 199 -14.79 13.76 8.27
N LEU A 200 -15.80 14.57 8.58
CA LEU A 200 -15.78 16.03 8.45
C LEU A 200 -14.68 16.67 9.31
N THR A 201 -14.54 16.21 10.56
CA THR A 201 -13.48 16.69 11.46
C THR A 201 -12.11 16.40 10.89
N VAL A 202 -11.83 15.12 10.54
CA VAL A 202 -10.54 14.70 10.00
C VAL A 202 -10.22 15.43 8.68
N MET A 203 -11.21 15.59 7.80
CA MET A 203 -11.02 16.31 6.54
C MET A 203 -10.57 17.75 6.81
N ALA A 204 -11.24 18.48 7.71
CA ALA A 204 -10.89 19.85 8.03
C ALA A 204 -9.54 19.97 8.74
N GLU A 205 -9.20 19.07 9.66
CA GLU A 205 -7.92 19.04 10.38
C GLU A 205 -6.71 18.84 9.44
N ASN A 206 -6.89 18.14 8.32
CA ASN A 206 -5.84 17.88 7.34
C ASN A 206 -5.53 19.08 6.43
N ILE A 207 -6.27 20.17 6.52
CA ILE A 207 -6.06 21.36 5.69
C ILE A 207 -4.95 22.23 6.28
N PRO A 208 -3.93 22.58 5.48
CA PRO A 208 -2.82 23.40 5.95
C PRO A 208 -3.29 24.77 6.45
N GLY A 209 -2.91 25.13 7.68
CA GLY A 209 -3.32 26.38 8.32
C GLY A 209 -4.45 26.22 9.34
N VAL A 210 -5.16 25.08 9.34
CA VAL A 210 -6.14 24.78 10.37
C VAL A 210 -5.44 24.48 11.68
N THR A 211 -5.83 25.18 12.72
CA THR A 211 -5.31 25.03 14.08
C THR A 211 -6.28 24.30 14.99
N ARG A 212 -7.58 24.37 14.67
CA ARG A 212 -8.65 23.73 15.43
C ARG A 212 -9.89 23.55 14.56
N VAL A 213 -10.64 22.48 14.82
CA VAL A 213 -11.96 22.25 14.23
C VAL A 213 -13.02 22.21 15.33
N ASN A 214 -14.04 23.06 15.19
CA ASN A 214 -15.25 23.03 16.01
C ASN A 214 -16.34 22.36 15.18
N ASN A 215 -16.61 21.11 15.45
CA ASN A 215 -17.65 20.36 14.73
C ASN A 215 -18.96 20.46 15.52
N GLU A 216 -19.88 21.32 15.05
CA GLU A 216 -21.22 21.54 15.59
C GLU A 216 -22.31 20.85 14.72
N VAL A 217 -21.89 19.84 13.95
CA VAL A 217 -22.80 19.05 13.11
C VAL A 217 -23.58 18.08 13.98
N ILE A 218 -24.89 18.03 13.76
CA ILE A 218 -25.80 17.14 14.49
C ILE A 218 -26.10 15.89 13.67
N TRP A 219 -26.28 14.75 14.35
CA TRP A 219 -26.78 13.53 13.73
C TRP A 219 -28.27 13.40 13.91
N ILE A 220 -28.98 13.19 12.81
CA ILE A 220 -30.42 12.90 12.80
C ILE A 220 -30.58 11.42 12.45
N GLU A 221 -31.13 10.65 13.39
CA GLU A 221 -31.40 9.24 13.14
C GLU A 221 -32.50 9.06 12.08
N PRO A 222 -32.21 8.39 10.94
CA PRO A 222 -33.14 8.34 9.82
C PRO A 222 -34.48 7.65 10.12
N ALA A 223 -34.50 6.70 11.06
CA ALA A 223 -35.71 5.91 11.37
C ALA A 223 -36.69 6.65 12.27
N SER A 224 -36.21 7.41 13.24
CA SER A 224 -37.02 8.11 14.24
C SER A 224 -37.11 9.61 14.01
N GLY A 225 -36.19 10.19 13.22
CA GLY A 225 -36.05 11.64 13.05
C GLY A 225 -35.53 12.35 14.29
N LEU A 226 -35.06 11.62 15.30
CA LEU A 226 -34.55 12.21 16.54
C LEU A 226 -33.15 12.79 16.31
N VAL A 227 -32.94 13.98 16.84
CA VAL A 227 -31.60 14.58 16.95
C VAL A 227 -30.85 13.88 18.09
N VAL A 228 -29.79 13.18 17.75
CA VAL A 228 -28.94 12.54 18.76
C VAL A 228 -27.76 13.46 19.04
N PRO A 229 -27.57 13.93 20.28
CA PRO A 229 -26.37 14.67 20.66
C PRO A 229 -25.16 13.78 20.44
N VAL A 230 -24.17 14.27 19.72
CA VAL A 230 -22.87 13.60 19.65
C VAL A 230 -22.26 13.69 21.03
N ALA A 231 -21.92 12.55 21.63
CA ALA A 231 -21.25 12.53 22.93
C ALA A 231 -19.94 13.34 22.83
N ASP A 232 -19.73 14.23 23.79
CA ASP A 232 -18.55 15.10 23.89
C ASP A 232 -17.29 14.30 23.55
N GLN A 233 -16.55 14.76 22.53
CA GLN A 233 -15.21 14.26 22.30
C GLN A 233 -14.38 14.54 23.55
N PRO A 234 -13.61 13.55 24.06
CA PRO A 234 -12.82 13.73 25.28
C PRO A 234 -11.91 14.95 25.08
N GLU A 235 -12.03 15.92 25.98
CA GLU A 235 -11.10 17.03 26.09
C GLU A 235 -9.67 16.51 25.99
N GLN A 236 -8.93 16.93 24.97
CA GLN A 236 -7.51 16.66 24.89
C GLN A 236 -6.86 17.33 26.10
N ARG A 237 -6.50 16.50 27.09
CA ARG A 237 -5.66 16.94 28.21
C ARG A 237 -4.33 17.41 27.64
N THR A 238 -4.04 18.67 27.91
CA THR A 238 -2.76 19.37 27.74
C THR A 238 -1.54 18.54 28.16
#